data_ceda4a9ec7b376dfa42f74cd0aff7ce5
#
_entry.id   ceda4a9ec7b376dfa42f74cd0aff7ce5
#
_cell.length_a   1.000
_cell.length_b   1.000
_cell.length_c   1.000
_cell.angle_alpha   90.00
_cell.angle_beta   90.00
_cell.angle_gamma   90.00
#
_symmetry.space_group_name_H-M   'P 1'
#
loop_
_entity.id
_entity.type
_entity.pdbx_description
1 polymer ?
#
loop_
_entity_poly.entity_id
_entity_poly.type
_entity_poly.pdbx_seq_one_letter_code
_entity_poly.pdbx_strand_id
1 'polypeptide(L)'
;LSRYQGLIYRKKRVGLLFDLNKMSNELSKAIQQLKKRQTVNGSWPWFEGMPDDRYITQYIVTGFGHLDHLKIKNIRENGEVMEMVQRAIQYLDNRIQEDYEWQLKHNKSKLNNNQLGALQIQYLYARSYFKDVLLAEKNKTAFDYYLKQAEKYWLPNSRYLQGMIALTLNRYDKTAKAVAIMKSLKENSITSEEMGMYWKENYERYFWQEAPIESQALLIEAFDEVANDTKSVDALKVWLLRSKQTQNWQTTKA
;
A
#
# COMPACT_ATOMS: atom_id res chain seq x y z
N LEU A 1 -9.36 19.95 36.77
CA LEU A 1 -8.43 20.68 35.85
C LEU A 1 -7.88 19.77 34.73
N SER A 2 -7.54 18.48 35.02
CA SER A 2 -6.93 17.57 34.04
C SER A 2 -7.89 17.15 32.89
N ARG A 3 -9.20 16.95 33.15
CA ARG A 3 -10.20 16.62 32.11
C ARG A 3 -10.45 17.75 31.10
N TYR A 4 -10.41 19.00 31.56
CA TYR A 4 -10.61 20.18 30.69
C TYR A 4 -9.40 20.43 29.77
N GLN A 5 -8.18 20.23 30.28
CA GLN A 5 -6.97 20.34 29.49
C GLN A 5 -6.90 19.26 28.39
N GLY A 6 -7.34 18.02 28.71
CA GLY A 6 -7.41 16.93 27.73
C GLY A 6 -8.40 17.20 26.59
N LEU A 7 -9.54 17.83 26.87
CA LEU A 7 -10.55 18.24 25.89
C LEU A 7 -10.08 19.38 24.97
N ILE A 8 -9.37 20.37 25.55
CA ILE A 8 -8.77 21.49 24.78
C ILE A 8 -7.64 20.96 23.88
N TYR A 9 -6.84 20.01 24.35
CA TYR A 9 -5.79 19.38 23.56
C TYR A 9 -6.35 18.54 22.40
N ARG A 10 -7.45 17.82 22.62
CA ARG A 10 -8.18 17.07 21.56
C ARG A 10 -8.80 18.00 20.54
N LYS A 11 -9.45 19.10 20.97
CA LYS A 11 -10.01 20.12 20.05
C LYS A 11 -8.93 20.81 19.23
N LYS A 12 -7.76 21.11 19.80
CA LYS A 12 -6.62 21.67 19.06
C LYS A 12 -6.05 20.70 18.03
N ARG A 13 -5.95 19.39 18.35
CA ARG A 13 -5.49 18.37 17.39
C ARG A 13 -6.48 18.18 16.24
N VAL A 14 -7.79 18.15 16.51
CA VAL A 14 -8.81 18.06 15.48
C VAL A 14 -8.82 19.33 14.61
N GLY A 15 -8.71 20.51 15.21
CA GLY A 15 -8.60 21.79 14.47
C GLY A 15 -7.35 21.88 13.58
N LEU A 16 -6.25 21.25 13.99
CA LEU A 16 -5.00 21.16 13.21
C LEU A 16 -5.13 20.25 11.98
N LEU A 17 -5.94 19.18 12.06
CA LEU A 17 -6.20 18.27 10.93
C LEU A 17 -7.05 18.94 9.83
N PHE A 18 -7.79 20.00 10.15
CA PHE A 18 -8.62 20.76 9.20
C PHE A 18 -8.02 22.11 8.77
N ASP A 19 -6.79 22.42 9.21
CA ASP A 19 -6.04 23.57 8.70
C ASP A 19 -5.34 23.19 7.38
N LEU A 20 -6.05 23.36 6.29
CA LEU A 20 -5.60 23.03 4.94
C LEU A 20 -4.26 23.71 4.57
N ASN A 21 -4.04 24.94 5.04
CA ASN A 21 -2.79 25.66 4.79
C ASN A 21 -1.63 25.00 5.51
N LYS A 22 -1.83 24.61 6.77
CA LYS A 22 -0.81 23.93 7.56
C LYS A 22 -0.50 22.54 6.98
N MET A 23 -1.54 21.78 6.61
CA MET A 23 -1.37 20.47 5.95
C MET A 23 -0.62 20.61 4.62
N SER A 24 -0.95 21.61 3.80
CA SER A 24 -0.25 21.86 2.53
C SER A 24 1.22 22.21 2.75
N ASN A 25 1.53 23.02 3.77
CA ASN A 25 2.90 23.39 4.10
C ASN A 25 3.70 22.18 4.62
N GLU A 26 3.13 21.36 5.50
CA GLU A 26 3.78 20.14 6.01
C GLU A 26 4.01 19.12 4.89
N LEU A 27 3.04 18.93 3.99
CA LEU A 27 3.20 18.08 2.82
C LEU A 27 4.32 18.59 1.90
N SER A 28 4.38 19.89 1.65
CA SER A 28 5.45 20.48 0.83
C SER A 28 6.83 20.30 1.47
N LYS A 29 6.96 20.48 2.78
CA LYS A 29 8.20 20.20 3.51
C LYS A 29 8.58 18.71 3.43
N ALA A 30 7.61 17.80 3.59
CA ALA A 30 7.85 16.37 3.49
C ALA A 30 8.35 15.97 2.09
N ILE A 31 7.76 16.52 1.03
CA ILE A 31 8.22 16.30 -0.36
C ILE A 31 9.68 16.79 -0.52
N GLN A 32 10.02 17.97 -0.03
CA GLN A 32 11.40 18.48 -0.11
C GLN A 32 12.38 17.60 0.68
N GLN A 33 12.00 17.10 1.84
CA GLN A 33 12.81 16.14 2.60
C GLN A 33 13.01 14.81 1.85
N LEU A 34 11.97 14.29 1.22
CA LEU A 34 12.07 13.09 0.39
C LEU A 34 13.02 13.33 -0.79
N LYS A 35 12.90 14.48 -1.48
CA LYS A 35 13.81 14.85 -2.58
C LYS A 35 15.28 14.87 -2.12
N LYS A 36 15.56 15.51 -0.99
CA LYS A 36 16.92 15.60 -0.44
C LYS A 36 17.51 14.23 -0.09
N ARG A 37 16.67 13.30 0.37
CA ARG A 37 17.10 11.97 0.83
C ARG A 37 17.07 10.89 -0.24
N GLN A 38 16.55 11.18 -1.43
CA GLN A 38 16.57 10.23 -2.53
C GLN A 38 18.01 9.98 -2.99
N THR A 39 18.40 8.72 -3.06
CA THR A 39 19.74 8.32 -3.48
C THR A 39 19.94 8.50 -4.99
N VAL A 40 21.17 8.39 -5.46
CA VAL A 40 21.53 8.55 -6.88
C VAL A 40 20.82 7.50 -7.75
N ASN A 41 20.58 6.28 -7.22
CA ASN A 41 19.88 5.22 -7.95
C ASN A 41 18.33 5.33 -7.91
N GLY A 42 17.78 6.37 -7.25
CA GLY A 42 16.35 6.62 -7.18
C GLY A 42 15.63 6.02 -5.97
N SER A 43 16.31 5.28 -5.11
CA SER A 43 15.74 4.68 -3.90
C SER A 43 15.73 5.63 -2.70
N TRP A 44 15.20 5.14 -1.57
CA TRP A 44 15.36 5.77 -0.26
C TRP A 44 15.90 4.76 0.75
N PRO A 45 16.81 5.18 1.64
CA PRO A 45 17.24 4.40 2.80
C PRO A 45 16.26 4.54 3.97
N TRP A 46 16.36 3.69 4.99
CA TRP A 46 15.64 3.86 6.26
C TRP A 46 16.04 5.14 6.98
N PHE A 47 17.34 5.39 7.08
CA PHE A 47 17.90 6.57 7.69
C PHE A 47 19.01 7.13 6.80
N GLU A 48 19.31 8.41 6.97
CA GLU A 48 20.39 9.09 6.24
C GLU A 48 21.73 8.38 6.46
N GLY A 49 22.44 8.11 5.37
CA GLY A 49 23.72 7.39 5.40
C GLY A 49 23.64 5.86 5.38
N MET A 50 22.44 5.28 5.46
CA MET A 50 22.25 3.83 5.30
C MET A 50 22.20 3.43 3.80
N PRO A 51 22.42 2.14 3.49
CA PRO A 51 22.15 1.60 2.16
C PRO A 51 20.72 1.83 1.72
N ASP A 52 20.50 1.79 0.41
CA ASP A 52 19.18 1.82 -0.20
C ASP A 52 18.30 0.66 0.30
N ASP A 53 17.01 0.96 0.51
CA ASP A 53 16.05 -0.02 1.00
C ASP A 53 14.86 -0.11 0.05
N ARG A 54 14.61 -1.33 -0.43
CA ARG A 54 13.53 -1.62 -1.37
C ARG A 54 12.14 -1.43 -0.75
N TYR A 55 11.95 -1.90 0.49
CA TYR A 55 10.65 -1.81 1.17
C TYR A 55 10.25 -0.35 1.39
N ILE A 56 11.16 0.48 1.91
CA ILE A 56 10.93 1.91 2.12
C ILE A 56 10.64 2.62 0.80
N THR A 57 11.38 2.29 -0.25
CA THR A 57 11.16 2.88 -1.57
C THR A 57 9.76 2.53 -2.11
N GLN A 58 9.34 1.26 -2.01
CA GLN A 58 7.98 0.83 -2.38
C GLN A 58 6.91 1.54 -1.56
N TYR A 59 7.15 1.71 -0.26
CA TYR A 59 6.23 2.40 0.64
C TYR A 59 6.04 3.88 0.27
N ILE A 60 7.14 4.59 -0.03
CA ILE A 60 7.10 6.00 -0.45
C ILE A 60 6.38 6.13 -1.80
N VAL A 61 6.69 5.26 -2.78
CA VAL A 61 6.00 5.26 -4.08
C VAL A 61 4.50 5.01 -3.91
N THR A 62 4.10 4.07 -3.05
CA THR A 62 2.69 3.84 -2.72
C THR A 62 2.04 5.09 -2.11
N GLY A 63 2.74 5.79 -1.22
CA GLY A 63 2.26 7.03 -0.63
C GLY A 63 1.99 8.12 -1.69
N PHE A 64 2.88 8.30 -2.66
CA PHE A 64 2.63 9.19 -3.80
C PHE A 64 1.44 8.72 -4.64
N GLY A 65 1.29 7.39 -4.83
CA GLY A 65 0.14 6.81 -5.53
C GLY A 65 -1.18 7.12 -4.82
N HIS A 66 -1.24 7.01 -3.50
CA HIS A 66 -2.42 7.39 -2.72
C HIS A 66 -2.73 8.89 -2.82
N LEU A 67 -1.73 9.77 -2.73
CA LEU A 67 -1.94 11.23 -2.87
C LEU A 67 -2.52 11.59 -4.24
N ASP A 68 -2.05 10.94 -5.29
CA ASP A 68 -2.56 11.11 -6.65
C ASP A 68 -3.99 10.58 -6.81
N HIS A 69 -4.24 9.36 -6.36
CA HIS A 69 -5.55 8.70 -6.43
C HIS A 69 -6.63 9.47 -5.66
N LEU A 70 -6.32 9.93 -4.46
CA LEU A 70 -7.23 10.71 -3.62
C LEU A 70 -7.33 12.19 -4.03
N LYS A 71 -6.60 12.61 -5.06
CA LYS A 71 -6.56 14.00 -5.55
C LYS A 71 -6.26 15.04 -4.46
N ILE A 72 -5.51 14.64 -3.44
CA ILE A 72 -5.12 15.52 -2.33
C ILE A 72 -4.15 16.61 -2.81
N LYS A 73 -3.30 16.27 -3.78
CA LYS A 73 -2.39 17.19 -4.46
C LYS A 73 -2.20 16.73 -5.90
N ASN A 74 -2.04 17.67 -6.80
CA ASN A 74 -1.81 17.35 -8.20
C ASN A 74 -0.39 16.84 -8.42
N ILE A 75 -0.16 15.58 -8.01
CA ILE A 75 1.16 14.91 -8.06
C ILE A 75 1.65 14.82 -9.51
N ARG A 76 0.74 14.56 -10.44
CA ARG A 76 1.07 14.40 -11.87
C ARG A 76 1.58 15.69 -12.52
N GLU A 77 1.10 16.85 -12.08
CA GLU A 77 1.52 18.16 -12.60
C GLU A 77 2.79 18.67 -11.92
N ASN A 78 3.21 18.06 -10.81
CA ASN A 78 4.45 18.46 -10.15
C ASN A 78 5.65 17.71 -10.75
N GLY A 79 6.38 18.38 -11.67
CA GLY A 79 7.52 17.79 -12.38
C GLY A 79 8.60 17.23 -11.43
N GLU A 80 8.91 17.91 -10.32
CA GLU A 80 9.90 17.43 -9.34
C GLU A 80 9.45 16.14 -8.65
N VAL A 81 8.18 16.04 -8.29
CA VAL A 81 7.63 14.83 -7.68
C VAL A 81 7.63 13.70 -8.69
N MET A 82 7.19 13.95 -9.92
CA MET A 82 7.18 12.93 -10.96
C MET A 82 8.57 12.44 -11.34
N GLU A 83 9.57 13.31 -11.34
CA GLU A 83 10.97 12.90 -11.52
C GLU A 83 11.43 11.94 -10.41
N MET A 84 11.16 12.27 -9.14
CA MET A 84 11.47 11.37 -8.01
C MET A 84 10.77 10.03 -8.14
N VAL A 85 9.48 10.03 -8.49
CA VAL A 85 8.66 8.81 -8.65
C VAL A 85 9.20 7.97 -9.80
N GLN A 86 9.50 8.57 -10.96
CA GLN A 86 10.03 7.84 -12.11
C GLN A 86 11.37 7.16 -11.80
N ARG A 87 12.28 7.86 -11.13
CA ARG A 87 13.56 7.29 -10.70
C ARG A 87 13.38 6.14 -9.72
N ALA A 88 12.45 6.28 -8.76
CA ALA A 88 12.14 5.23 -7.80
C ALA A 88 11.52 4.00 -8.48
N ILE A 89 10.61 4.20 -9.44
CA ILE A 89 10.02 3.12 -10.22
C ILE A 89 11.08 2.38 -11.03
N GLN A 90 12.00 3.10 -11.70
CA GLN A 90 13.11 2.46 -12.43
C GLN A 90 14.00 1.61 -11.51
N TYR A 91 14.30 2.11 -10.31
CA TYR A 91 14.99 1.32 -9.29
C TYR A 91 14.22 0.06 -8.92
N LEU A 92 12.91 0.17 -8.65
CA LEU A 92 12.06 -0.96 -8.27
C LEU A 92 11.89 -1.98 -9.40
N ASP A 93 11.76 -1.50 -10.64
CA ASP A 93 11.69 -2.35 -11.84
C ASP A 93 13.00 -3.14 -12.04
N ASN A 94 14.15 -2.56 -11.69
CA ASN A 94 15.42 -3.30 -11.70
C ASN A 94 15.49 -4.33 -10.55
N ARG A 95 14.97 -4.02 -9.35
CA ARG A 95 14.93 -4.98 -8.23
C ARG A 95 14.06 -6.20 -8.54
N ILE A 96 12.91 -6.02 -9.22
CA ILE A 96 12.07 -7.16 -9.62
C ILE A 96 12.76 -8.02 -10.70
N GLN A 97 13.53 -7.40 -11.59
CA GLN A 97 14.34 -8.11 -12.57
C GLN A 97 15.41 -8.96 -11.89
N GLU A 98 16.11 -8.43 -10.91
CA GLU A 98 17.12 -9.17 -10.13
C GLU A 98 16.50 -10.36 -9.40
N ASP A 99 15.31 -10.20 -8.81
CA ASP A 99 14.58 -11.32 -8.19
C ASP A 99 14.29 -12.43 -9.21
N TYR A 100 13.84 -12.06 -10.40
CA TYR A 100 13.54 -13.02 -11.47
C TYR A 100 14.81 -13.74 -11.97
N GLU A 101 15.88 -13.02 -12.18
CA GLU A 101 17.18 -13.58 -12.58
C GLU A 101 17.73 -14.55 -11.53
N TRP A 102 17.55 -14.21 -10.25
CA TRP A 102 17.89 -15.10 -9.14
C TRP A 102 17.07 -16.40 -9.22
N GLN A 103 15.76 -16.33 -9.49
CA GLN A 103 14.91 -17.50 -9.67
C GLN A 103 15.36 -18.35 -10.86
N LEU A 104 15.68 -17.73 -11.98
CA LEU A 104 16.20 -18.43 -13.17
C LEU A 104 17.50 -19.18 -12.88
N LYS A 105 18.37 -18.58 -12.10
CA LYS A 105 19.67 -19.16 -11.75
C LYS A 105 19.57 -20.32 -10.75
N HIS A 106 18.72 -20.16 -9.71
CA HIS A 106 18.71 -21.07 -8.56
C HIS A 106 17.49 -22.00 -8.50
N ASN A 107 16.38 -21.63 -9.13
CA ASN A 107 15.10 -22.34 -9.06
C ASN A 107 14.45 -22.59 -10.43
N LYS A 108 15.22 -22.70 -11.49
CA LYS A 108 14.72 -22.81 -12.88
C LYS A 108 13.64 -23.89 -13.05
N SER A 109 13.81 -25.06 -12.45
CA SER A 109 12.83 -26.15 -12.49
C SER A 109 11.57 -25.91 -11.65
N LYS A 110 11.57 -24.90 -10.78
CA LYS A 110 10.47 -24.56 -9.85
C LYS A 110 9.79 -23.22 -10.18
N LEU A 111 10.06 -22.62 -11.34
CA LEU A 111 9.46 -21.33 -11.74
C LEU A 111 7.91 -21.37 -11.77
N ASN A 112 7.33 -22.54 -12.03
CA ASN A 112 5.86 -22.71 -12.01
C ASN A 112 5.27 -22.89 -10.61
N ASN A 113 6.10 -23.05 -9.59
CA ASN A 113 5.68 -23.11 -8.19
C ASN A 113 5.49 -21.68 -7.65
N ASN A 114 4.92 -21.58 -6.45
CA ASN A 114 4.78 -20.27 -5.79
C ASN A 114 6.17 -19.69 -5.46
N GLN A 115 6.51 -18.60 -6.11
CA GLN A 115 7.73 -17.80 -5.89
C GLN A 115 7.36 -16.36 -5.50
N LEU A 116 6.10 -16.13 -5.10
CA LEU A 116 5.57 -14.81 -4.77
C LEU A 116 5.81 -14.51 -3.29
N GLY A 117 6.60 -13.49 -3.01
CA GLY A 117 6.82 -12.97 -1.66
C GLY A 117 6.13 -11.63 -1.42
N ALA A 118 6.10 -11.19 -0.16
CA ALA A 118 5.46 -9.94 0.24
C ALA A 118 6.06 -8.71 -0.48
N LEU A 119 7.37 -8.67 -0.70
CA LEU A 119 8.02 -7.56 -1.40
C LEU A 119 7.64 -7.49 -2.89
N GLN A 120 7.48 -8.64 -3.56
CA GLN A 120 7.01 -8.68 -4.95
C GLN A 120 5.56 -8.21 -5.06
N ILE A 121 4.70 -8.60 -4.12
CA ILE A 121 3.30 -8.13 -4.06
C ILE A 121 3.25 -6.62 -3.83
N GLN A 122 4.00 -6.11 -2.87
CA GLN A 122 4.07 -4.67 -2.58
C GLN A 122 4.60 -3.88 -3.79
N TYR A 123 5.61 -4.42 -4.49
CA TYR A 123 6.10 -3.82 -5.74
C TYR A 123 4.99 -3.70 -6.78
N LEU A 124 4.28 -4.79 -7.07
CA LEU A 124 3.20 -4.80 -8.05
C LEU A 124 2.10 -3.79 -7.69
N TYR A 125 1.75 -3.70 -6.41
CA TYR A 125 0.77 -2.76 -5.91
C TYR A 125 1.24 -1.31 -6.06
N ALA A 126 2.45 -0.98 -5.62
CA ALA A 126 3.02 0.36 -5.79
C ALA A 126 3.12 0.75 -7.27
N ARG A 127 3.56 -0.17 -8.13
CA ARG A 127 3.69 0.02 -9.57
C ARG A 127 2.35 0.26 -10.27
N SER A 128 1.27 -0.34 -9.76
CA SER A 128 -0.08 -0.23 -10.34
C SER A 128 -0.66 1.19 -10.32
N TYR A 129 -0.17 2.08 -9.48
CA TYR A 129 -0.55 3.50 -9.48
C TYR A 129 0.08 4.29 -10.62
N PHE A 130 1.19 3.81 -11.17
CA PHE A 130 2.02 4.52 -12.15
C PHE A 130 2.22 3.69 -13.42
N LYS A 131 1.13 3.13 -13.96
CA LYS A 131 1.15 2.32 -15.20
C LYS A 131 1.66 3.12 -16.42
N ASP A 132 1.46 4.42 -16.40
CA ASP A 132 1.90 5.38 -17.43
C ASP A 132 3.43 5.62 -17.43
N VAL A 133 4.13 5.31 -16.35
CA VAL A 133 5.60 5.33 -16.33
C VAL A 133 6.12 4.13 -17.13
N LEU A 134 6.99 4.40 -18.10
CA LEU A 134 7.50 3.38 -19.02
C LEU A 134 8.20 2.24 -18.25
N LEU A 135 7.76 1.02 -18.51
CA LEU A 135 8.47 -0.19 -18.11
C LEU A 135 9.50 -0.55 -19.17
N ALA A 136 10.77 -0.55 -18.80
CA ALA A 136 11.85 -0.89 -19.72
C ALA A 136 11.69 -2.33 -20.25
N GLU A 137 12.00 -2.56 -21.51
CA GLU A 137 11.81 -3.86 -22.19
C GLU A 137 12.48 -5.01 -21.44
N LYS A 138 13.70 -4.78 -20.95
CA LYS A 138 14.45 -5.77 -20.16
C LYS A 138 13.72 -6.25 -18.88
N ASN A 139 12.82 -5.43 -18.31
CA ASN A 139 12.12 -5.71 -17.05
C ASN A 139 10.72 -6.34 -17.28
N LYS A 140 10.21 -6.34 -18.52
CA LYS A 140 8.85 -6.84 -18.83
C LYS A 140 8.65 -8.29 -18.45
N THR A 141 9.60 -9.16 -18.78
CA THR A 141 9.50 -10.59 -18.50
C THR A 141 9.38 -10.87 -17.00
N ALA A 142 10.16 -10.16 -16.18
CA ALA A 142 10.10 -10.29 -14.74
C ALA A 142 8.78 -9.76 -14.17
N PHE A 143 8.35 -8.59 -14.63
CA PHE A 143 7.06 -8.01 -14.25
C PHE A 143 5.90 -8.95 -14.58
N ASP A 144 5.81 -9.45 -15.81
CA ASP A 144 4.76 -10.36 -16.26
C ASP A 144 4.77 -11.69 -15.49
N TYR A 145 5.98 -12.19 -15.18
CA TYR A 145 6.13 -13.39 -14.36
C TYR A 145 5.51 -13.20 -12.97
N TYR A 146 5.86 -12.13 -12.25
CA TYR A 146 5.32 -11.91 -10.91
C TYR A 146 3.85 -11.51 -10.91
N LEU A 147 3.36 -10.84 -11.96
CA LEU A 147 1.93 -10.57 -12.12
C LEU A 147 1.12 -11.87 -12.30
N LYS A 148 1.63 -12.81 -13.09
CA LYS A 148 1.04 -14.17 -13.23
C LYS A 148 1.13 -14.98 -11.94
N GLN A 149 2.24 -14.88 -11.20
CA GLN A 149 2.36 -15.48 -9.87
C GLN A 149 1.30 -14.93 -8.90
N ALA A 150 1.07 -13.61 -8.89
CA ALA A 150 0.04 -12.99 -8.07
C ALA A 150 -1.37 -13.46 -8.44
N GLU A 151 -1.67 -13.57 -9.74
CA GLU A 151 -2.95 -14.09 -10.23
C GLU A 151 -3.20 -15.56 -9.80
N LYS A 152 -2.14 -16.38 -9.79
CA LYS A 152 -2.23 -17.81 -9.48
C LYS A 152 -2.17 -18.11 -7.98
N TYR A 153 -1.31 -17.42 -7.24
CA TYR A 153 -0.94 -17.77 -5.86
C TYR A 153 -1.38 -16.72 -4.82
N TRP A 154 -2.52 -16.08 -5.02
CA TRP A 154 -3.04 -15.06 -4.09
C TRP A 154 -3.51 -15.66 -2.75
N LEU A 155 -4.09 -16.86 -2.77
CA LEU A 155 -4.82 -17.44 -1.63
C LEU A 155 -3.98 -17.67 -0.36
N PRO A 156 -2.73 -18.16 -0.40
CA PRO A 156 -1.95 -18.42 0.81
C PRO A 156 -1.39 -17.16 1.49
N ASN A 157 -1.66 -15.98 0.96
CA ASN A 157 -1.16 -14.73 1.49
C ASN A 157 -2.07 -14.15 2.59
N SER A 158 -1.53 -13.26 3.44
CA SER A 158 -2.33 -12.50 4.41
C SER A 158 -3.41 -11.66 3.71
N ARG A 159 -4.48 -11.30 4.42
CA ARG A 159 -5.57 -10.49 3.86
C ARG A 159 -5.10 -9.14 3.33
N TYR A 160 -4.13 -8.53 4.00
CA TYR A 160 -3.45 -7.33 3.52
C TYR A 160 -2.84 -7.53 2.14
N LEU A 161 -2.08 -8.60 1.97
CA LEU A 161 -1.46 -8.92 0.67
C LEU A 161 -2.49 -9.37 -0.37
N GLN A 162 -3.55 -10.08 0.03
CA GLN A 162 -4.67 -10.42 -0.87
C GLN A 162 -5.38 -9.15 -1.39
N GLY A 163 -5.58 -8.14 -0.53
CA GLY A 163 -6.10 -6.82 -0.92
C GLY A 163 -5.20 -6.13 -1.93
N MET A 164 -3.88 -6.09 -1.68
CA MET A 164 -2.91 -5.54 -2.66
C MET A 164 -2.95 -6.27 -3.99
N ILE A 165 -3.04 -7.59 -3.98
CA ILE A 165 -3.15 -8.42 -5.20
C ILE A 165 -4.45 -8.09 -5.95
N ALA A 166 -5.58 -7.99 -5.26
CA ALA A 166 -6.87 -7.67 -5.88
C ALA A 166 -6.83 -6.30 -6.56
N LEU A 167 -6.35 -5.27 -5.88
CA LEU A 167 -6.17 -3.92 -6.43
C LEU A 167 -5.24 -3.92 -7.64
N THR A 168 -4.09 -4.60 -7.52
CA THR A 168 -3.13 -4.74 -8.62
C THR A 168 -3.79 -5.39 -9.85
N LEU A 169 -4.41 -6.54 -9.67
CA LEU A 169 -5.03 -7.29 -10.76
C LEU A 169 -6.16 -6.50 -11.43
N ASN A 170 -6.97 -5.79 -10.65
CA ASN A 170 -8.00 -4.90 -11.19
C ASN A 170 -7.39 -3.80 -12.06
N ARG A 171 -6.36 -3.13 -11.59
CA ARG A 171 -5.67 -2.06 -12.30
C ARG A 171 -4.93 -2.53 -13.57
N TYR A 172 -4.56 -3.81 -13.63
CA TYR A 172 -3.96 -4.46 -14.82
C TYR A 172 -4.97 -5.29 -15.62
N ASP A 173 -6.25 -4.90 -15.59
CA ASP A 173 -7.35 -5.42 -16.43
C ASP A 173 -7.66 -6.91 -16.22
N LYS A 174 -7.26 -7.47 -15.06
CA LYS A 174 -7.58 -8.84 -14.61
C LYS A 174 -8.77 -8.83 -13.63
N THR A 175 -9.80 -8.05 -13.95
CA THR A 175 -10.93 -7.75 -13.08
C THR A 175 -11.66 -9.00 -12.59
N ALA A 176 -11.86 -10.01 -13.44
CA ALA A 176 -12.53 -11.25 -13.03
C ALA A 176 -11.83 -11.94 -11.84
N LYS A 177 -10.51 -12.00 -11.84
CA LYS A 177 -9.72 -12.57 -10.75
C LYS A 177 -9.77 -11.66 -9.52
N ALA A 178 -9.64 -10.34 -9.69
CA ALA A 178 -9.74 -9.38 -8.61
C ALA A 178 -11.08 -9.48 -7.87
N VAL A 179 -12.19 -9.53 -8.59
CA VAL A 179 -13.54 -9.73 -8.03
C VAL A 179 -13.67 -11.06 -7.29
N ALA A 180 -13.09 -12.15 -7.81
CA ALA A 180 -13.08 -13.44 -7.13
C ALA A 180 -12.34 -13.40 -5.79
N ILE A 181 -11.22 -12.66 -5.72
CA ILE A 181 -10.48 -12.41 -4.46
C ILE A 181 -11.36 -11.63 -3.48
N MET A 182 -12.01 -10.54 -3.93
CA MET A 182 -12.88 -9.73 -3.07
C MET A 182 -14.07 -10.53 -2.54
N LYS A 183 -14.67 -11.39 -3.39
CA LYS A 183 -15.72 -12.31 -2.96
C LYS A 183 -15.24 -13.24 -1.86
N SER A 184 -14.08 -13.88 -2.03
CA SER A 184 -13.48 -14.74 -1.01
C SER A 184 -13.19 -13.99 0.30
N LEU A 185 -12.64 -12.79 0.22
CA LEU A 185 -12.40 -11.94 1.40
C LEU A 185 -13.71 -11.62 2.13
N LYS A 186 -14.79 -11.30 1.40
CA LYS A 186 -16.10 -11.01 1.97
C LYS A 186 -16.71 -12.22 2.64
N GLU A 187 -16.69 -13.38 2.00
CA GLU A 187 -17.23 -14.63 2.54
C GLU A 187 -16.54 -15.08 3.83
N ASN A 188 -15.26 -14.73 4.00
CA ASN A 188 -14.48 -15.04 5.20
C ASN A 188 -14.49 -13.92 6.26
N SER A 189 -15.31 -12.89 6.08
CA SER A 189 -15.45 -11.79 7.05
C SER A 189 -16.53 -12.07 8.08
N ILE A 190 -16.43 -11.36 9.20
CA ILE A 190 -17.46 -11.27 10.23
C ILE A 190 -18.12 -9.90 10.10
N THR A 191 -19.45 -9.86 10.07
CA THR A 191 -20.19 -8.58 10.05
C THR A 191 -21.19 -8.57 11.20
N SER A 192 -21.19 -7.51 11.99
CA SER A 192 -22.16 -7.24 13.04
C SER A 192 -22.61 -5.80 13.02
N GLU A 193 -23.80 -5.50 13.54
CA GLU A 193 -24.31 -4.13 13.64
C GLU A 193 -23.43 -3.26 14.57
N GLU A 194 -22.91 -3.85 15.65
CA GLU A 194 -22.10 -3.16 16.64
C GLU A 194 -20.69 -2.89 16.15
N MET A 195 -19.99 -3.91 15.62
CA MET A 195 -18.55 -3.86 15.30
C MET A 195 -18.27 -3.59 13.82
N GLY A 196 -19.27 -3.59 12.96
CA GLY A 196 -19.06 -3.49 11.52
C GLY A 196 -18.49 -4.77 10.91
N MET A 197 -17.68 -4.63 9.87
CA MET A 197 -17.09 -5.76 9.13
C MET A 197 -15.59 -5.88 9.44
N TYR A 198 -15.15 -7.09 9.78
CA TYR A 198 -13.76 -7.41 10.13
C TYR A 198 -13.45 -8.90 9.96
N TRP A 199 -12.21 -9.31 10.27
CA TRP A 199 -11.81 -10.71 10.23
C TRP A 199 -11.29 -11.17 11.59
N LYS A 200 -11.56 -12.44 11.94
CA LYS A 200 -11.19 -13.02 13.24
C LYS A 200 -9.69 -13.00 13.51
N GLU A 201 -8.87 -13.02 12.48
CA GLU A 201 -7.41 -13.06 12.58
C GLU A 201 -6.76 -11.67 12.54
N ASN A 202 -7.53 -10.61 12.75
CA ASN A 202 -7.01 -9.25 12.92
C ASN A 202 -6.33 -9.10 14.30
N TYR A 203 -5.36 -9.99 14.60
CA TYR A 203 -4.48 -9.89 15.76
C TYR A 203 -3.19 -9.22 15.37
N GLU A 204 -2.62 -8.46 16.29
CA GLU A 204 -1.28 -7.91 16.15
C GLU A 204 -0.26 -9.03 15.97
N ARG A 205 0.45 -8.99 14.87
CA ARG A 205 1.58 -9.85 14.57
C ARG A 205 2.81 -9.02 14.28
N TYR A 206 3.96 -9.66 14.36
CA TYR A 206 5.26 -8.99 14.22
C TYR A 206 5.51 -8.39 12.83
N PHE A 207 4.90 -8.94 11.78
CA PHE A 207 5.16 -8.52 10.41
C PHE A 207 4.22 -7.40 9.94
N TRP A 208 4.76 -6.44 9.19
CA TRP A 208 4.03 -5.29 8.63
C TRP A 208 2.81 -5.68 7.77
N GLN A 209 2.86 -6.85 7.09
CA GLN A 209 1.75 -7.37 6.28
C GLN A 209 0.63 -8.03 7.09
N GLU A 210 0.71 -7.98 8.40
CA GLU A 210 -0.26 -8.60 9.32
C GLU A 210 -0.83 -7.57 10.32
N ALA A 211 -0.50 -6.29 10.15
CA ALA A 211 -1.01 -5.21 11.01
C ALA A 211 -2.52 -4.98 10.79
N PRO A 212 -3.35 -5.03 11.84
CA PRO A 212 -4.81 -5.06 11.68
C PRO A 212 -5.39 -3.75 11.13
N ILE A 213 -4.88 -2.60 11.57
CA ILE A 213 -5.39 -1.28 11.16
C ILE A 213 -5.05 -1.01 9.70
N GLU A 214 -3.81 -1.27 9.31
CA GLU A 214 -3.35 -1.13 7.92
C GLU A 214 -4.06 -2.10 6.98
N SER A 215 -4.31 -3.33 7.46
CA SER A 215 -5.08 -4.33 6.71
C SER A 215 -6.51 -3.86 6.47
N GLN A 216 -7.17 -3.32 7.51
CA GLN A 216 -8.52 -2.80 7.40
C GLN A 216 -8.59 -1.59 6.46
N ALA A 217 -7.64 -0.67 6.55
CA ALA A 217 -7.58 0.51 5.69
C ALA A 217 -7.38 0.13 4.21
N LEU A 218 -6.45 -0.79 3.92
CA LEU A 218 -6.25 -1.29 2.55
C LEU A 218 -7.47 -2.03 2.00
N LEU A 219 -8.16 -2.80 2.85
CA LEU A 219 -9.37 -3.52 2.42
C LEU A 219 -10.54 -2.56 2.17
N ILE A 220 -10.63 -1.40 2.84
CA ILE A 220 -11.58 -0.35 2.46
C ILE A 220 -11.32 0.09 1.02
N GLU A 221 -10.07 0.39 0.66
CA GLU A 221 -9.68 0.75 -0.71
C GLU A 221 -10.06 -0.38 -1.70
N ALA A 222 -9.75 -1.63 -1.37
CA ALA A 222 -10.03 -2.75 -2.24
C ALA A 222 -11.54 -3.01 -2.44
N PHE A 223 -12.36 -2.89 -1.39
CA PHE A 223 -13.82 -3.03 -1.49
C PHE A 223 -14.44 -1.87 -2.26
N ASP A 224 -13.90 -0.67 -2.14
CA ASP A 224 -14.35 0.51 -2.89
C ASP A 224 -14.00 0.38 -4.38
N GLU A 225 -12.71 0.21 -4.70
CA GLU A 225 -12.21 0.24 -6.08
C GLU A 225 -12.57 -1.01 -6.89
N VAL A 226 -12.47 -2.21 -6.30
CA VAL A 226 -12.62 -3.48 -7.03
C VAL A 226 -14.04 -4.00 -6.98
N ALA A 227 -14.67 -3.98 -5.80
CA ALA A 227 -15.99 -4.55 -5.61
C ALA A 227 -17.13 -3.55 -5.78
N ASN A 228 -16.86 -2.24 -5.74
CA ASN A 228 -17.86 -1.16 -5.69
C ASN A 228 -18.92 -1.41 -4.60
N ASP A 229 -18.52 -1.97 -3.46
CA ASP A 229 -19.40 -2.44 -2.39
C ASP A 229 -19.44 -1.43 -1.23
N THR A 230 -20.16 -0.34 -1.43
CA THR A 230 -20.33 0.74 -0.46
C THR A 230 -20.78 0.22 0.91
N LYS A 231 -21.66 -0.80 0.95
CA LYS A 231 -22.14 -1.37 2.22
C LYS A 231 -21.00 -2.01 3.03
N SER A 232 -20.14 -2.78 2.37
CA SER A 232 -18.96 -3.37 3.02
C SER A 232 -17.95 -2.29 3.40
N VAL A 233 -17.73 -1.29 2.56
CA VAL A 233 -16.85 -0.14 2.85
C VAL A 233 -17.30 0.60 4.12
N ASP A 234 -18.60 0.89 4.28
CA ASP A 234 -19.12 1.56 5.47
C ASP A 234 -18.99 0.68 6.72
N ALA A 235 -19.26 -0.62 6.60
CA ALA A 235 -19.08 -1.56 7.70
C ALA A 235 -17.59 -1.70 8.12
N LEU A 236 -16.66 -1.67 7.17
CA LEU A 236 -15.21 -1.66 7.45
C LEU A 236 -14.77 -0.37 8.17
N LYS A 237 -15.31 0.79 7.78
CA LYS A 237 -15.08 2.08 8.46
C LYS A 237 -15.60 2.07 9.90
N VAL A 238 -16.77 1.46 10.14
CA VAL A 238 -17.31 1.32 11.52
C VAL A 238 -16.31 0.58 12.40
N TRP A 239 -15.72 -0.52 11.94
CA TRP A 239 -14.72 -1.24 12.72
C TRP A 239 -13.49 -0.37 13.03
N LEU A 240 -12.95 0.39 12.05
CA LEU A 240 -11.83 1.29 12.31
C LEU A 240 -12.15 2.34 13.37
N LEU A 241 -13.33 2.96 13.30
CA LEU A 241 -13.76 3.96 14.27
C LEU A 241 -13.93 3.37 15.67
N ARG A 242 -14.50 2.18 15.79
CA ARG A 242 -14.65 1.46 17.06
C ARG A 242 -13.30 1.06 17.63
N SER A 243 -12.42 0.51 16.81
CA SER A 243 -11.05 0.17 17.21
C SER A 243 -10.30 1.40 17.74
N LYS A 244 -10.45 2.58 17.11
CA LYS A 244 -9.84 3.83 17.58
C LYS A 244 -10.38 4.30 18.94
N GLN A 245 -11.65 4.02 19.25
CA GLN A 245 -12.26 4.40 20.52
C GLN A 245 -11.77 3.53 21.68
N THR A 246 -11.46 2.25 21.42
CA THR A 246 -11.14 1.25 22.45
C THR A 246 -9.64 0.99 22.60
N GLN A 247 -8.84 1.29 21.59
CA GLN A 247 -7.40 1.01 21.55
C GLN A 247 -6.61 2.21 21.06
N ASN A 248 -5.38 2.35 21.56
CA ASN A 248 -4.40 3.22 20.92
C ASN A 248 -3.82 2.49 19.71
N TRP A 249 -3.81 3.13 18.57
CA TRP A 249 -3.13 2.59 17.40
C TRP A 249 -1.63 2.58 17.65
N GLN A 250 -1.02 1.41 17.49
CA GLN A 250 0.36 1.18 17.96
C GLN A 250 1.41 1.56 16.91
N THR A 251 1.03 1.70 15.64
CA THR A 251 1.97 2.03 14.59
C THR A 251 1.84 3.47 14.12
N THR A 252 2.92 4.04 13.60
CA THR A 252 2.92 5.37 12.98
C THR A 252 2.18 5.41 11.65
N LYS A 253 1.84 4.24 11.07
CA LYS A 253 1.03 4.09 9.86
C LYS A 253 -0.46 4.13 10.14
N ALA A 254 -0.89 3.71 11.32
CA ALA A 254 -2.28 3.72 11.78
C ALA A 254 -2.71 5.11 12.31
#